data_2d5a8d87367bd080c68c050b74c5707a
#
_entry.id   2d5a8d87367bd080c68c050b74c5707a
#
_cell.length_a   1.000
_cell.length_b   1.000
_cell.length_c   1.000
_cell.angle_alpha   90.00
_cell.angle_beta   90.00
_cell.angle_gamma   90.00
#
_symmetry.space_group_name_H-M   'P 1'
#
loop_
_entity.id
_entity.type
_entity.pdbx_description
1 polymer ?
#
loop_
_entity_poly.entity_id
_entity_poly.type
_entity_poly.pdbx_seq_one_letter_code
_entity_poly.pdbx_strand_id
1 'polypeptide(L)'
;MDDVVIEFLATFLIWILYAGLVVLWFIDGKIKKEQVLHALVAGGIAWLIAFAIKRIFPTLRPYMINGGETDVVIPPSDGAFPSAHTALAFSLASTIFMHDKKVGFWYLGAALLIGTARVLANVHYPIDILGGAVIGTLIAIIVEKTHMFKLLPRNKK
;
A
#
# COMPACT_ATOMS: atom_id res chain seq x y z
N MET A 1 6.22 6.85 -21.35
CA MET A 1 4.91 6.97 -20.71
C MET A 1 4.85 8.40 -20.28
N ASP A 2 3.78 9.10 -20.54
CA ASP A 2 3.74 10.54 -20.24
C ASP A 2 3.94 10.74 -18.73
N ASP A 3 4.77 11.72 -18.37
CA ASP A 3 5.17 12.00 -16.98
C ASP A 3 3.95 12.19 -16.06
N VAL A 4 2.86 12.76 -16.61
CA VAL A 4 1.57 12.91 -15.93
C VAL A 4 0.96 11.56 -15.52
N VAL A 5 1.11 10.52 -16.35
CA VAL A 5 0.59 9.18 -16.03
C VAL A 5 1.42 8.54 -14.92
N ILE A 6 2.74 8.67 -14.99
CA ILE A 6 3.65 8.17 -13.95
C ILE A 6 3.34 8.85 -12.62
N GLU A 7 3.23 10.18 -12.62
CA GLU A 7 2.90 10.97 -11.45
C GLU A 7 1.56 10.53 -10.82
N PHE A 8 0.52 10.40 -11.66
CA PHE A 8 -0.80 9.94 -11.20
C PHE A 8 -0.73 8.57 -10.54
N LEU A 9 -0.10 7.60 -11.19
CA LEU A 9 0.02 6.24 -10.66
C LEU A 9 0.90 6.19 -9.41
N ALA A 10 1.98 6.98 -9.37
CA ALA A 10 2.91 6.99 -8.25
C ALA A 10 2.36 7.68 -6.99
N THR A 11 1.49 8.70 -7.16
CA THR A 11 1.06 9.57 -6.08
C THR A 11 -0.42 9.42 -5.74
N PHE A 12 -1.29 9.33 -6.75
CA PHE A 12 -2.75 9.44 -6.56
C PHE A 12 -3.48 8.10 -6.59
N LEU A 13 -2.94 7.04 -7.23
CA LEU A 13 -3.63 5.75 -7.33
C LEU A 13 -3.95 5.13 -5.96
N ILE A 14 -3.15 5.42 -4.93
CA ILE A 14 -3.41 4.96 -3.56
C ILE A 14 -4.76 5.48 -3.02
N TRP A 15 -5.16 6.69 -3.39
CA TRP A 15 -6.43 7.26 -2.98
C TRP A 15 -7.63 6.55 -3.63
N ILE A 16 -7.44 6.00 -4.83
CA ILE A 16 -8.46 5.16 -5.48
C ILE A 16 -8.65 3.86 -4.70
N LEU A 17 -7.58 3.26 -4.17
CA LEU A 17 -7.72 2.09 -3.28
C LEU A 17 -8.52 2.43 -2.02
N TYR A 18 -8.27 3.59 -1.40
CA TYR A 18 -9.07 4.05 -0.26
C TYR A 18 -10.53 4.32 -0.64
N ALA A 19 -10.78 4.96 -1.77
CA ALA A 19 -12.14 5.15 -2.28
C ALA A 19 -12.85 3.81 -2.49
N GLY A 20 -12.12 2.81 -3.03
CA GLY A 20 -12.61 1.44 -3.14
C GLY A 20 -12.98 0.81 -1.79
N LEU A 21 -12.19 1.04 -0.72
CA LEU A 21 -12.56 0.58 0.62
C LEU A 21 -13.83 1.25 1.14
N VAL A 22 -14.02 2.55 0.86
CA VAL A 22 -15.28 3.26 1.21
C VAL A 22 -16.46 2.62 0.50
N VAL A 23 -16.33 2.32 -0.78
CA VAL A 23 -17.36 1.62 -1.56
C VAL A 23 -17.66 0.24 -0.95
N LEU A 24 -16.61 -0.55 -0.63
CA LEU A 24 -16.76 -1.87 -0.01
C LEU A 24 -17.41 -1.81 1.37
N TRP A 25 -17.26 -0.71 2.10
CA TRP A 25 -17.90 -0.49 3.40
C TRP A 25 -19.43 -0.41 3.30
N PHE A 26 -19.95 0.15 2.20
CA PHE A 26 -21.37 0.34 1.99
C PHE A 26 -22.04 -0.78 1.19
N ILE A 27 -21.27 -1.57 0.44
CA ILE A 27 -21.79 -2.70 -0.34
C ILE A 27 -21.94 -3.93 0.57
N ASP A 28 -23.14 -4.51 0.59
CA ASP A 28 -23.37 -5.77 1.30
C ASP A 28 -22.88 -6.95 0.45
N GLY A 29 -21.64 -7.35 0.69
CA GLY A 29 -20.92 -8.37 -0.06
C GLY A 29 -20.13 -9.34 0.80
N LYS A 30 -19.15 -10.01 0.19
CA LYS A 30 -18.23 -10.92 0.88
C LYS A 30 -17.30 -10.19 1.83
N ILE A 31 -16.96 -8.95 1.50
CA ILE A 31 -16.14 -8.09 2.33
C ILE A 31 -17.03 -7.38 3.33
N LYS A 32 -16.85 -7.71 4.59
CA LYS A 32 -17.59 -7.09 5.69
C LYS A 32 -16.86 -5.83 6.18
N LYS A 33 -17.54 -5.00 6.93
CA LYS A 33 -16.95 -3.79 7.54
C LYS A 33 -15.72 -4.10 8.40
N GLU A 34 -15.71 -5.26 9.06
CA GLU A 34 -14.58 -5.76 9.83
C GLU A 34 -13.31 -5.90 8.96
N GLN A 35 -13.44 -6.48 7.76
CA GLN A 35 -12.28 -6.65 6.85
C GLN A 35 -11.78 -5.32 6.29
N VAL A 36 -12.68 -4.37 6.07
CA VAL A 36 -12.27 -3.00 5.70
C VAL A 36 -11.48 -2.34 6.84
N LEU A 37 -11.91 -2.52 8.09
CA LEU A 37 -11.15 -2.04 9.26
C LEU A 37 -9.80 -2.74 9.39
N HIS A 38 -9.74 -4.06 9.19
CA HIS A 38 -8.47 -4.79 9.18
C HIS A 38 -7.53 -4.26 8.10
N ALA A 39 -8.03 -4.00 6.88
CA ALA A 39 -7.24 -3.42 5.81
C ALA A 39 -6.67 -2.05 6.19
N LEU A 40 -7.50 -1.16 6.75
CA LEU A 40 -7.08 0.18 7.17
C LEU A 40 -6.02 0.13 8.28
N VAL A 41 -6.22 -0.72 9.29
CA VAL A 41 -5.27 -0.88 10.39
C VAL A 41 -3.97 -1.51 9.91
N ALA A 42 -4.06 -2.59 9.14
CA ALA A 42 -2.87 -3.23 8.58
C ALA A 42 -2.08 -2.26 7.68
N GLY A 43 -2.78 -1.46 6.85
CA GLY A 43 -2.17 -0.43 6.02
C GLY A 43 -1.45 0.63 6.84
N GLY A 44 -2.11 1.13 7.88
CA GLY A 44 -1.52 2.11 8.80
C GLY A 44 -0.27 1.58 9.53
N ILE A 45 -0.33 0.35 10.03
CA ILE A 45 0.81 -0.32 10.69
C ILE A 45 1.95 -0.54 9.69
N ALA A 46 1.67 -1.04 8.49
CA ALA A 46 2.68 -1.27 7.47
C ALA A 46 3.38 0.04 7.05
N TRP A 47 2.60 1.13 6.90
CA TRP A 47 3.13 2.46 6.63
C TRP A 47 4.02 2.96 7.76
N LEU A 48 3.59 2.83 9.02
CA LEU A 48 4.37 3.25 10.21
C LEU A 48 5.68 2.48 10.32
N ILE A 49 5.66 1.16 10.08
CA ILE A 49 6.88 0.33 10.09
C ILE A 49 7.83 0.78 8.98
N ALA A 50 7.33 0.96 7.75
CA ALA A 50 8.15 1.45 6.65
C ALA A 50 8.76 2.83 6.98
N PHE A 51 7.96 3.73 7.57
CA PHE A 51 8.44 5.04 8.01
C PHE A 51 9.52 4.95 9.10
N ALA A 52 9.35 4.08 10.09
CA ALA A 52 10.33 3.86 11.15
C ALA A 52 11.66 3.31 10.58
N ILE A 53 11.60 2.32 9.68
CA ILE A 53 12.79 1.76 9.03
C ILE A 53 13.55 2.84 8.27
N LYS A 54 12.88 3.69 7.51
CA LYS A 54 13.49 4.82 6.78
C LYS A 54 14.25 5.79 7.68
N ARG A 55 13.76 5.99 8.90
CA ARG A 55 14.41 6.86 9.89
C ARG A 55 15.65 6.24 10.51
N ILE A 56 15.63 4.90 10.70
CA ILE A 56 16.75 4.14 11.28
C ILE A 56 17.83 3.88 10.23
N PHE A 57 17.43 3.58 9.00
CA PHE A 57 18.31 3.23 7.88
C PHE A 57 18.08 4.18 6.70
N PRO A 58 18.56 5.43 6.76
CA PRO A 58 18.37 6.37 5.67
C PRO A 58 19.22 5.94 4.46
N THR A 59 18.54 5.56 3.39
CA THR A 59 19.16 5.18 2.10
C THR A 59 18.90 6.27 1.06
N LEU A 60 19.89 6.56 0.21
CA LEU A 60 19.73 7.57 -0.82
C LEU A 60 18.75 7.11 -1.91
N ARG A 61 17.97 8.03 -2.43
CA ARG A 61 17.03 7.77 -3.52
C ARG A 61 17.69 7.85 -4.89
N PRO A 62 17.15 7.17 -5.93
CA PRO A 62 17.73 7.20 -7.27
C PRO A 62 17.99 8.62 -7.77
N TYR A 63 17.02 9.52 -7.72
CA TYR A 63 17.15 10.89 -8.21
C TYR A 63 18.26 11.69 -7.49
N MET A 64 18.55 11.38 -6.22
CA MET A 64 19.62 12.03 -5.47
C MET A 64 21.03 11.60 -5.93
N ILE A 65 21.13 10.38 -6.51
CA ILE A 65 22.41 9.81 -6.95
C ILE A 65 22.68 10.11 -8.42
N ASN A 66 21.64 9.95 -9.27
CA ASN A 66 21.80 10.11 -10.72
C ASN A 66 21.63 11.54 -11.21
N GLY A 67 21.28 12.48 -10.31
CA GLY A 67 21.06 13.90 -10.66
C GLY A 67 19.84 14.12 -11.56
N GLY A 68 18.98 13.11 -11.72
CA GLY A 68 17.78 13.18 -12.54
C GLY A 68 16.62 13.88 -11.85
N GLU A 69 15.63 14.25 -12.65
CA GLU A 69 14.34 14.75 -12.15
C GLU A 69 13.47 13.61 -11.61
N THR A 70 12.42 13.95 -10.89
CA THR A 70 11.43 13.00 -10.41
C THR A 70 10.04 13.37 -10.93
N ASP A 71 9.23 12.37 -11.28
CA ASP A 71 7.86 12.56 -11.73
C ASP A 71 6.87 12.42 -10.55
N VAL A 72 7.15 13.08 -9.44
CA VAL A 72 6.24 13.21 -8.31
C VAL A 72 6.11 14.65 -7.87
N VAL A 73 4.88 15.06 -7.51
CA VAL A 73 4.54 16.45 -7.12
C VAL A 73 5.48 16.98 -6.03
N ILE A 74 5.78 16.17 -5.04
CA ILE A 74 6.65 16.52 -3.91
C ILE A 74 7.71 15.43 -3.78
N PRO A 75 8.97 15.75 -4.17
CA PRO A 75 10.08 14.81 -3.99
C PRO A 75 10.28 14.46 -2.51
N PRO A 76 10.21 13.19 -2.14
CA PRO A 76 10.37 12.78 -0.75
C PRO A 76 11.83 12.91 -0.31
N SER A 77 12.07 13.58 0.81
CA SER A 77 13.41 13.82 1.38
C SER A 77 13.87 12.75 2.39
N ASP A 78 13.00 11.80 2.75
CA ASP A 78 13.32 10.67 3.64
C ASP A 78 14.01 9.52 2.90
N GLY A 79 14.46 8.48 3.62
CA GLY A 79 15.13 7.31 3.04
C GLY A 79 14.31 6.59 1.97
N ALA A 80 15.00 5.93 1.02
CA ALA A 80 14.34 5.18 -0.05
C ALA A 80 13.70 3.88 0.47
N PHE A 81 14.45 3.06 1.21
CA PHE A 81 14.02 1.73 1.64
C PHE A 81 13.31 1.73 3.00
N PRO A 82 12.21 0.97 3.13
CA PRO A 82 11.37 0.38 2.08
C PRO A 82 10.34 1.40 1.55
N SER A 83 9.68 1.11 0.41
CA SER A 83 8.62 1.98 -0.10
C SER A 83 7.36 1.95 0.76
N ALA A 84 7.05 3.06 1.43
CA ALA A 84 5.88 3.17 2.28
C ALA A 84 4.55 3.11 1.51
N HIS A 85 4.49 3.69 0.30
CA HIS A 85 3.32 3.57 -0.59
C HIS A 85 3.06 2.12 -0.98
N THR A 86 4.13 1.38 -1.30
CA THR A 86 4.01 -0.04 -1.63
C THR A 86 3.61 -0.89 -0.42
N ALA A 87 4.19 -0.63 0.75
CA ALA A 87 3.84 -1.34 1.98
C ALA A 87 2.36 -1.16 2.31
N LEU A 88 1.86 0.06 2.24
CA LEU A 88 0.45 0.37 2.44
C LEU A 88 -0.42 -0.31 1.39
N ALA A 89 -0.13 -0.14 0.09
CA ALA A 89 -0.94 -0.69 -1.00
C ALA A 89 -1.03 -2.23 -0.96
N PHE A 90 0.10 -2.92 -0.72
CA PHE A 90 0.12 -4.38 -0.59
C PHE A 90 -0.58 -4.87 0.68
N SER A 91 -0.56 -4.10 1.75
CA SER A 91 -1.32 -4.44 2.96
C SER A 91 -2.83 -4.40 2.71
N LEU A 92 -3.33 -3.33 2.08
CA LEU A 92 -4.74 -3.24 1.67
C LEU A 92 -5.11 -4.39 0.74
N ALA A 93 -4.31 -4.59 -0.31
CA ALA A 93 -4.54 -5.61 -1.33
C ALA A 93 -4.56 -7.02 -0.75
N SER A 94 -3.60 -7.35 0.12
CA SER A 94 -3.51 -8.69 0.73
C SER A 94 -4.69 -8.96 1.67
N THR A 95 -5.11 -7.97 2.46
CA THR A 95 -6.29 -8.11 3.31
C THR A 95 -7.54 -8.40 2.48
N ILE A 96 -7.80 -7.58 1.45
CA ILE A 96 -8.97 -7.78 0.59
C ILE A 96 -8.90 -9.11 -0.16
N PHE A 97 -7.71 -9.51 -0.65
CA PHE A 97 -7.50 -10.77 -1.35
C PHE A 97 -7.76 -12.01 -0.48
N MET A 98 -7.52 -11.95 0.81
CA MET A 98 -7.83 -13.05 1.73
C MET A 98 -9.35 -13.31 1.82
N HIS A 99 -10.19 -12.30 1.62
CA HIS A 99 -11.64 -12.38 1.75
C HIS A 99 -12.39 -12.48 0.43
N ASP A 100 -11.97 -11.75 -0.60
CA ASP A 100 -12.52 -11.84 -1.96
C ASP A 100 -11.40 -11.83 -2.99
N LYS A 101 -11.19 -12.97 -3.64
CA LYS A 101 -10.13 -13.14 -4.65
C LYS A 101 -10.31 -12.21 -5.85
N LYS A 102 -11.56 -12.00 -6.31
CA LYS A 102 -11.82 -11.18 -7.50
C LYS A 102 -11.48 -9.71 -7.24
N VAL A 103 -12.02 -9.16 -6.16
CA VAL A 103 -11.71 -7.78 -5.76
C VAL A 103 -10.24 -7.63 -5.39
N GLY A 104 -9.69 -8.59 -4.64
CA GLY A 104 -8.29 -8.62 -4.24
C GLY A 104 -7.30 -8.63 -5.41
N PHE A 105 -7.61 -9.31 -6.53
CA PHE A 105 -6.78 -9.24 -7.73
C PHE A 105 -6.68 -7.83 -8.32
N TRP A 106 -7.77 -7.06 -8.31
CA TRP A 106 -7.73 -5.66 -8.75
C TRP A 106 -6.89 -4.79 -7.81
N TYR A 107 -7.02 -5.00 -6.49
CA TYR A 107 -6.19 -4.33 -5.50
C TYR A 107 -4.70 -4.68 -5.64
N LEU A 108 -4.37 -5.96 -5.86
CA LEU A 108 -2.98 -6.40 -6.11
C LEU A 108 -2.42 -5.80 -7.40
N GLY A 109 -3.22 -5.79 -8.48
CA GLY A 109 -2.83 -5.13 -9.72
C GLY A 109 -2.52 -3.65 -9.52
N ALA A 110 -3.39 -2.93 -8.79
CA ALA A 110 -3.15 -1.52 -8.46
C ALA A 110 -1.91 -1.33 -7.56
N ALA A 111 -1.68 -2.21 -6.59
CA ALA A 111 -0.49 -2.16 -5.73
C ALA A 111 0.81 -2.37 -6.53
N LEU A 112 0.80 -3.28 -7.51
CA LEU A 112 1.91 -3.47 -8.45
C LEU A 112 2.14 -2.23 -9.31
N LEU A 113 1.07 -1.63 -9.85
CA LEU A 113 1.16 -0.40 -10.64
C LEU A 113 1.73 0.76 -9.80
N ILE A 114 1.29 0.92 -8.55
CA ILE A 114 1.87 1.92 -7.63
C ILE A 114 3.37 1.66 -7.48
N GLY A 115 3.78 0.44 -7.14
CA GLY A 115 5.18 0.09 -6.95
C GLY A 115 6.03 0.36 -8.20
N THR A 116 5.56 -0.07 -9.38
CA THR A 116 6.23 0.15 -10.65
C THR A 116 6.35 1.65 -10.97
N ALA A 117 5.26 2.40 -10.78
CA ALA A 117 5.26 3.84 -11.01
C ALA A 117 6.26 4.57 -10.08
N ARG A 118 6.45 4.13 -8.84
CA ARG A 118 7.46 4.70 -7.92
C ARG A 118 8.89 4.49 -8.41
N VAL A 119 9.16 3.37 -9.10
CA VAL A 119 10.46 3.13 -9.74
C VAL A 119 10.62 4.01 -10.98
N LEU A 120 9.61 4.07 -11.85
CA LEU A 120 9.62 4.89 -13.06
C LEU A 120 9.74 6.39 -12.72
N ALA A 121 9.09 6.83 -11.64
CA ALA A 121 9.21 8.20 -11.13
C ALA A 121 10.57 8.53 -10.49
N ASN A 122 11.56 7.64 -10.59
CA ASN A 122 12.94 7.84 -10.09
C ASN A 122 13.05 8.11 -8.58
N VAL A 123 12.06 7.67 -7.79
CA VAL A 123 12.04 7.89 -6.33
C VAL A 123 12.34 6.64 -5.50
N HIS A 124 12.28 5.45 -6.10
CA HIS A 124 12.55 4.17 -5.46
C HIS A 124 13.30 3.20 -6.36
N TYR A 125 14.11 2.34 -5.76
CA TYR A 125 14.69 1.17 -6.41
C TYR A 125 13.69 -0.01 -6.39
N PRO A 126 13.81 -0.99 -7.30
CA PRO A 126 12.99 -2.21 -7.26
C PRO A 126 13.04 -2.94 -5.91
N ILE A 127 14.18 -2.93 -5.23
CA ILE A 127 14.33 -3.55 -3.89
C ILE A 127 13.47 -2.87 -2.82
N ASP A 128 13.24 -1.55 -2.93
CA ASP A 128 12.39 -0.81 -2.01
C ASP A 128 10.93 -1.25 -2.16
N ILE A 129 10.53 -1.54 -3.40
CA ILE A 129 9.19 -2.03 -3.72
C ILE A 129 9.01 -3.45 -3.17
N LEU A 130 9.98 -4.33 -3.38
CA LEU A 130 9.96 -5.69 -2.81
C LEU A 130 9.88 -5.65 -1.28
N GLY A 131 10.71 -4.83 -0.63
CA GLY A 131 10.68 -4.64 0.82
C GLY A 131 9.32 -4.15 1.31
N GLY A 132 8.75 -3.15 0.63
CA GLY A 132 7.41 -2.65 0.94
C GLY A 132 6.34 -3.73 0.78
N ALA A 133 6.35 -4.47 -0.33
CA ALA A 133 5.39 -5.54 -0.61
C ALA A 133 5.44 -6.65 0.46
N VAL A 134 6.63 -7.07 0.86
CA VAL A 134 6.82 -8.07 1.92
C VAL A 134 6.27 -7.56 3.25
N ILE A 135 6.65 -6.35 3.67
CA ILE A 135 6.16 -5.75 4.92
C ILE A 135 4.63 -5.65 4.89
N GLY A 136 4.06 -5.07 3.83
CA GLY A 136 2.62 -4.90 3.72
C GLY A 136 1.86 -6.22 3.80
N THR A 137 2.30 -7.23 3.06
CA THR A 137 1.67 -8.55 3.06
C THR A 137 1.78 -9.25 4.42
N LEU A 138 2.94 -9.20 5.06
CA LEU A 138 3.14 -9.82 6.38
C LEU A 138 2.26 -9.15 7.44
N ILE A 139 2.18 -7.83 7.46
CA ILE A 139 1.33 -7.11 8.40
C ILE A 139 -0.15 -7.41 8.17
N ALA A 140 -0.60 -7.49 6.91
CA ALA A 140 -1.97 -7.90 6.59
C ALA A 140 -2.30 -9.29 7.17
N ILE A 141 -1.40 -10.26 7.00
CA ILE A 141 -1.57 -11.62 7.55
C ILE A 141 -1.60 -11.61 9.08
N ILE A 142 -0.74 -10.82 9.72
CA ILE A 142 -0.67 -10.72 11.19
C ILE A 142 -1.97 -10.12 11.72
N VAL A 143 -2.40 -8.99 11.18
CA VAL A 143 -3.63 -8.30 11.62
C VAL A 143 -4.85 -9.20 11.44
N GLU A 144 -4.93 -9.91 10.32
CA GLU A 144 -6.03 -10.84 10.06
C GLU A 144 -6.05 -12.02 11.05
N LYS A 145 -4.89 -12.62 11.33
CA LYS A 145 -4.78 -13.73 12.29
C LYS A 145 -5.06 -13.34 13.73
N THR A 146 -4.72 -12.12 14.13
CA THR A 146 -4.95 -11.64 15.50
C THR A 146 -6.40 -11.29 15.78
N HIS A 147 -7.27 -11.25 14.73
CA HIS A 147 -8.67 -10.88 14.85
C HIS A 147 -8.90 -9.65 15.76
N MET A 148 -8.08 -8.62 15.58
CA MET A 148 -8.03 -7.46 16.48
C MET A 148 -9.39 -6.75 16.66
N PHE A 149 -10.37 -7.03 15.79
CA PHE A 149 -11.70 -6.43 15.82
C PHE A 149 -12.84 -7.45 15.89
N LYS A 150 -12.77 -8.45 16.78
CA LYS A 150 -13.97 -9.21 17.20
C LYS A 150 -15.00 -8.32 17.93
N LEU A 151 -14.96 -7.02 17.72
CA LEU A 151 -15.80 -6.05 18.43
C LEU A 151 -17.20 -5.89 17.82
N LEU A 152 -17.44 -6.43 16.63
CA LEU A 152 -18.78 -6.43 16.07
C LEU A 152 -19.46 -7.78 16.39
N PRO A 153 -20.63 -7.77 17.05
CA PRO A 153 -21.34 -9.01 17.34
C PRO A 153 -21.63 -9.72 16.02
N ARG A 154 -21.16 -10.96 15.92
CA ARG A 154 -21.44 -11.84 14.79
C ARG A 154 -22.94 -12.07 14.72
N ASN A 155 -23.64 -11.36 13.85
CA ASN A 155 -25.05 -11.62 13.58
C ASN A 155 -25.17 -13.08 13.12
N LYS A 156 -25.59 -13.97 14.06
CA LYS A 156 -26.04 -15.32 13.73
C LYS A 156 -27.32 -15.18 12.94
N LYS A 157 -27.26 -15.37 11.62
CA LYS A 157 -28.40 -15.76 10.81
C LYS A 157 -28.24 -17.22 10.43
#